data_a0fc27f0200092d985be49c9819d9af1
#
_entry.id   a0fc27f0200092d985be49c9819d9af1
#
_cell.length_a   1.000
_cell.length_b   1.000
_cell.length_c   1.000
_cell.angle_alpha   90.00
_cell.angle_beta   90.00
_cell.angle_gamma   90.00
#
_symmetry.space_group_name_H-M   'P 1'
#
loop_
_entity.id
_entity.type
_entity.pdbx_description
1 polymer ?
#
loop_
_entity_poly.entity_id
_entity_poly.type
_entity_poly.pdbx_seq_one_letter_code
_entity_poly.pdbx_strand_id
1 'polypeptide(L)'
;MEQELQHLKKENDFLKSQVEKYHQYMMIALNNNNRLQCTFDTGLFDSVYSNAELVTDDIIKKALECENTNGLIHIMEILIGGDSKKECNMSIDGATVRYSDRDGQVLSETTDKMAADMCDIMYDRCSGLVQRLNNAFALQINGDSMEYSLNAKRIDNLSLLCNPGIQKKVLTRAFNTIRKNANKV
;
A
#
# COMPACT_ATOMS: atom_id res chain seq x y z
N MET A 1 26.66 39.68 -19.99
CA MET A 1 27.31 39.35 -18.69
C MET A 1 26.36 39.47 -17.51
N GLU A 2 25.77 40.66 -17.23
CA GLU A 2 24.86 40.84 -16.04
C GLU A 2 23.54 40.06 -16.15
N GLN A 3 22.97 39.98 -17.35
CA GLN A 3 21.77 39.19 -17.62
C GLN A 3 22.01 37.68 -17.52
N GLU A 4 23.17 37.18 -17.95
CA GLU A 4 23.57 35.79 -17.80
C GLU A 4 23.78 35.42 -16.33
N LEU A 5 24.40 36.33 -15.56
CA LEU A 5 24.59 36.11 -14.12
C LEU A 5 23.27 36.03 -13.36
N GLN A 6 22.27 36.86 -13.74
CA GLN A 6 20.94 36.80 -13.17
C GLN A 6 20.18 35.52 -13.57
N HIS A 7 20.40 35.05 -14.81
CA HIS A 7 19.77 33.79 -15.25
C HIS A 7 20.33 32.58 -14.48
N LEU A 8 21.67 32.49 -14.41
CA LEU A 8 22.36 31.45 -13.65
C LEU A 8 21.98 31.45 -12.15
N LYS A 9 21.75 32.63 -11.58
CA LYS A 9 21.34 32.76 -10.20
C LYS A 9 19.91 32.20 -9.98
N LYS A 10 18.98 32.53 -10.87
CA LYS A 10 17.61 31.98 -10.84
C LYS A 10 17.58 30.46 -11.03
N GLU A 11 18.41 29.94 -11.93
CA GLU A 11 18.53 28.51 -12.19
C GLU A 11 19.12 27.77 -10.97
N ASN A 12 20.12 28.36 -10.32
CA ASN A 12 20.71 27.81 -9.10
C ASN A 12 19.72 27.80 -7.94
N ASP A 13 18.94 28.86 -7.77
CA ASP A 13 17.90 28.93 -6.73
C ASP A 13 16.77 27.92 -6.99
N PHE A 14 16.40 27.71 -8.26
CA PHE A 14 15.45 26.69 -8.66
C PHE A 14 15.98 25.28 -8.36
N LEU A 15 17.23 24.98 -8.75
CA LEU A 15 17.86 23.69 -8.49
C LEU A 15 18.00 23.40 -7.00
N LYS A 16 18.37 24.41 -6.19
CA LYS A 16 18.39 24.27 -4.72
C LYS A 16 17.02 23.91 -4.16
N SER A 17 15.97 24.60 -4.62
CA SER A 17 14.59 24.28 -4.21
C SER A 17 14.18 22.84 -4.58
N GLN A 18 14.61 22.35 -5.76
CA GLN A 18 14.35 20.97 -6.16
C GLN A 18 15.11 19.97 -5.27
N VAL A 19 16.39 20.23 -4.99
CA VAL A 19 17.21 19.39 -4.10
C VAL A 19 16.62 19.32 -2.69
N GLU A 20 16.15 20.45 -2.13
CA GLU A 20 15.46 20.47 -0.84
C GLU A 20 14.17 19.65 -0.84
N LYS A 21 13.36 19.75 -1.90
CA LYS A 21 12.16 18.92 -2.08
C LYS A 21 12.51 17.43 -2.12
N TYR A 22 13.49 17.03 -2.93
CA TYR A 22 13.93 15.64 -3.00
C TYR A 22 14.49 15.14 -1.66
N HIS A 23 15.21 16.01 -0.94
CA HIS A 23 15.70 15.68 0.40
C HIS A 23 14.54 15.43 1.38
N GLN A 24 13.50 16.26 1.36
CA GLN A 24 12.30 16.05 2.16
C GLN A 24 11.58 14.75 1.79
N TYR A 25 11.43 14.42 0.51
CA TYR A 25 10.86 13.15 0.07
C TYR A 25 11.70 11.95 0.52
N MET A 26 13.02 12.04 0.42
CA MET A 26 13.92 11.00 0.93
C MET A 26 13.82 10.83 2.45
N MET A 27 13.72 11.92 3.21
CA MET A 27 13.54 11.86 4.67
C MET A 27 12.20 11.26 5.06
N ILE A 28 11.13 11.55 4.31
CA ILE A 28 9.81 10.91 4.51
C ILE A 28 9.90 9.41 4.17
N ALA A 29 10.54 9.02 3.08
CA ALA A 29 10.75 7.64 2.71
C ALA A 29 11.61 6.87 3.71
N LEU A 30 12.70 7.49 4.22
CA LEU A 30 13.55 6.91 5.25
C LEU A 30 12.83 6.78 6.60
N ASN A 31 12.00 7.77 6.98
CA ASN A 31 11.18 7.69 8.19
C ASN A 31 10.08 6.63 8.06
N ASN A 32 9.50 6.46 6.88
CA ASN A 32 8.55 5.38 6.61
C ASN A 32 9.25 4.02 6.64
N ASN A 33 10.45 3.87 6.05
CA ASN A 33 11.26 2.65 6.17
C ASN A 33 11.69 2.37 7.62
N ASN A 34 12.05 3.38 8.40
CA ASN A 34 12.36 3.21 9.82
C ASN A 34 11.10 2.86 10.64
N ARG A 35 9.92 3.38 10.28
CA ARG A 35 8.65 2.93 10.87
C ARG A 35 8.35 1.48 10.52
N LEU A 36 8.53 1.09 9.26
CA LEU A 36 8.43 -0.32 8.85
C LEU A 36 9.42 -1.19 9.62
N GLN A 37 10.68 -0.80 9.77
CA GLN A 37 11.67 -1.56 10.56
C GLN A 37 11.29 -1.70 12.03
N CYS A 38 10.65 -0.71 12.65
CA CYS A 38 10.18 -0.80 14.05
C CYS A 38 8.96 -1.72 14.23
N THR A 39 8.21 -2.00 13.17
CA THR A 39 7.06 -2.91 13.17
C THR A 39 7.41 -4.34 12.75
N PHE A 40 8.64 -4.60 12.31
CA PHE A 40 9.10 -5.90 11.79
C PHE A 40 9.24 -7.01 12.85
N ASP A 41 9.20 -6.69 14.13
CA ASP A 41 9.38 -7.67 15.22
C ASP A 41 8.07 -8.33 15.70
N THR A 42 6.94 -8.11 15.02
CA THR A 42 5.65 -8.67 15.42
C THR A 42 5.23 -9.85 14.53
N GLY A 43 4.76 -10.94 15.11
CA GLY A 43 4.36 -12.14 14.37
C GLY A 43 3.26 -11.91 13.33
N LEU A 44 2.34 -10.95 13.58
CA LEU A 44 1.33 -10.56 12.59
C LEU A 44 1.99 -10.00 11.32
N PHE A 45 2.92 -9.07 11.47
CA PHE A 45 3.58 -8.44 10.31
C PHE A 45 4.47 -9.43 9.55
N ASP A 46 5.16 -10.34 10.22
CA ASP A 46 5.90 -11.41 9.56
C ASP A 46 4.98 -12.26 8.67
N SER A 47 3.79 -12.61 9.19
CA SER A 47 2.78 -13.34 8.42
C SER A 47 2.28 -12.53 7.24
N VAL A 48 2.01 -11.23 7.42
CA VAL A 48 1.55 -10.33 6.36
C VAL A 48 2.59 -10.19 5.26
N TYR A 49 3.87 -10.04 5.60
CA TYR A 49 4.95 -9.98 4.60
C TYR A 49 5.13 -11.28 3.86
N SER A 50 5.06 -12.43 4.54
CA SER A 50 5.08 -13.74 3.91
C SER A 50 3.89 -13.91 2.97
N ASN A 51 2.71 -13.50 3.39
CA ASN A 51 1.49 -13.56 2.59
C ASN A 51 1.50 -12.58 1.40
N ALA A 52 2.29 -11.50 1.47
CA ALA A 52 2.42 -10.56 0.34
C ALA A 52 3.00 -11.23 -0.91
N GLU A 53 3.77 -12.32 -0.77
CA GLU A 53 4.26 -13.11 -1.89
C GLU A 53 3.14 -13.86 -2.62
N LEU A 54 2.04 -14.18 -1.93
CA LEU A 54 0.85 -14.80 -2.52
C LEU A 54 0.05 -13.83 -3.39
N VAL A 55 0.25 -12.53 -3.22
CA VAL A 55 -0.40 -11.48 -4.02
C VAL A 55 0.34 -11.34 -5.34
N THR A 56 -0.05 -12.15 -6.32
CA THR A 56 0.56 -12.17 -7.66
C THR A 56 0.17 -10.95 -8.49
N ASP A 57 0.93 -10.67 -9.54
CA ASP A 57 0.64 -9.57 -10.48
C ASP A 57 -0.78 -9.68 -11.09
N ASP A 58 -1.27 -10.91 -11.35
CA ASP A 58 -2.61 -11.14 -11.87
C ASP A 58 -3.71 -10.79 -10.86
N ILE A 59 -3.49 -11.10 -9.58
CA ILE A 59 -4.39 -10.71 -8.49
C ILE A 59 -4.44 -9.19 -8.38
N ILE A 60 -3.27 -8.52 -8.41
CA ILE A 60 -3.17 -7.07 -8.34
C ILE A 60 -3.90 -6.41 -9.52
N LYS A 61 -3.67 -6.87 -10.74
CA LYS A 61 -4.35 -6.34 -11.93
C LYS A 61 -5.86 -6.42 -11.77
N LYS A 62 -6.39 -7.62 -11.51
CA LYS A 62 -7.83 -7.84 -11.32
C LYS A 62 -8.41 -6.98 -10.21
N ALA A 63 -7.69 -6.87 -9.09
CA ALA A 63 -8.14 -6.09 -7.94
C ALA A 63 -8.19 -4.59 -8.24
N LEU A 64 -7.18 -4.05 -8.93
CA LEU A 64 -7.12 -2.63 -9.28
C LEU A 64 -8.03 -2.27 -10.47
N GLU A 65 -8.53 -3.24 -11.22
CA GLU A 65 -9.52 -3.05 -12.29
C GLU A 65 -10.96 -3.10 -11.80
N CYS A 66 -11.21 -3.49 -10.54
CA CYS A 66 -12.54 -3.48 -9.95
C CYS A 66 -13.14 -2.07 -9.89
N GLU A 67 -14.47 -1.97 -10.01
CA GLU A 67 -15.18 -0.67 -9.96
C GLU A 67 -15.30 -0.08 -8.55
N ASN A 68 -14.92 -0.86 -7.53
CA ASN A 68 -15.06 -0.46 -6.14
C ASN A 68 -13.91 -1.03 -5.29
N THR A 69 -13.95 -0.79 -4.00
CA THR A 69 -12.92 -1.26 -3.05
C THR A 69 -12.90 -2.78 -2.83
N ASN A 70 -13.73 -3.59 -3.50
CA ASN A 70 -13.76 -5.04 -3.28
C ASN A 70 -12.45 -5.72 -3.68
N GLY A 71 -11.80 -5.24 -4.75
CA GLY A 71 -10.49 -5.75 -5.14
C GLY A 71 -9.43 -5.49 -4.06
N LEU A 72 -9.41 -4.30 -3.47
CA LEU A 72 -8.51 -3.94 -2.38
C LEU A 72 -8.80 -4.77 -1.12
N ILE A 73 -10.07 -5.02 -0.81
CA ILE A 73 -10.48 -5.89 0.29
C ILE A 73 -9.97 -7.31 0.05
N HIS A 74 -10.05 -7.82 -1.17
CA HIS A 74 -9.54 -9.15 -1.52
C HIS A 74 -8.02 -9.28 -1.33
N ILE A 75 -7.24 -8.28 -1.73
CA ILE A 75 -5.79 -8.26 -1.44
C ILE A 75 -5.55 -8.26 0.07
N MET A 76 -6.27 -7.43 0.81
CA MET A 76 -6.14 -7.37 2.27
C MET A 76 -6.51 -8.70 2.94
N GLU A 77 -7.51 -9.42 2.45
CA GLU A 77 -7.85 -10.78 2.92
C GLU A 77 -6.68 -11.76 2.75
N ILE A 78 -5.98 -11.68 1.62
CA ILE A 78 -4.79 -12.51 1.39
C ILE A 78 -3.67 -12.12 2.35
N LEU A 79 -3.40 -10.82 2.51
CA LEU A 79 -2.34 -10.33 3.40
C LEU A 79 -2.56 -10.78 4.85
N ILE A 80 -3.78 -10.72 5.35
CA ILE A 80 -4.10 -11.05 6.75
C ILE A 80 -4.25 -12.55 6.94
N GLY A 81 -4.94 -13.26 6.04
CA GLY A 81 -5.36 -14.65 6.20
C GLY A 81 -4.56 -15.67 5.41
N GLY A 82 -3.63 -15.25 4.56
CA GLY A 82 -2.86 -16.14 3.70
C GLY A 82 -3.71 -16.99 2.77
N ASP A 83 -3.20 -18.14 2.37
CA ASP A 83 -3.88 -19.08 1.47
C ASP A 83 -5.15 -19.67 2.07
N SER A 84 -5.15 -19.95 3.37
CA SER A 84 -6.28 -20.60 4.03
C SER A 84 -7.46 -19.66 4.23
N LYS A 85 -7.22 -18.34 4.37
CA LYS A 85 -8.20 -17.31 4.76
C LYS A 85 -9.04 -17.70 5.99
N LYS A 86 -8.52 -18.61 6.81
CA LYS A 86 -9.24 -19.21 7.95
C LYS A 86 -8.71 -18.73 9.28
N GLU A 87 -7.46 -18.37 9.36
CA GLU A 87 -6.80 -17.95 10.60
C GLU A 87 -6.29 -16.52 10.45
N CYS A 88 -6.54 -15.74 11.48
CA CYS A 88 -6.05 -14.37 11.57
C CYS A 88 -5.53 -14.16 12.99
N ASN A 89 -4.25 -13.82 13.11
CA ASN A 89 -3.60 -13.57 14.40
C ASN A 89 -3.97 -12.19 14.99
N MET A 90 -5.11 -11.64 14.59
CA MET A 90 -5.61 -10.39 15.11
C MET A 90 -7.11 -10.43 15.41
N SER A 91 -7.55 -9.55 16.30
CA SER A 91 -8.96 -9.27 16.56
C SER A 91 -9.22 -7.77 16.53
N ILE A 92 -10.37 -7.36 16.01
CA ILE A 92 -10.81 -5.97 15.99
C ILE A 92 -11.99 -5.83 16.94
N ASP A 93 -11.83 -4.92 17.92
CA ASP A 93 -12.88 -4.56 18.87
C ASP A 93 -13.05 -3.04 18.87
N GLY A 94 -14.06 -2.56 18.14
CA GLY A 94 -14.32 -1.14 17.96
C GLY A 94 -13.15 -0.39 17.33
N ALA A 95 -12.52 0.49 18.09
CA ALA A 95 -11.41 1.31 17.67
C ALA A 95 -10.03 0.67 17.93
N THR A 96 -9.99 -0.55 18.50
CA THR A 96 -8.75 -1.23 18.91
C THR A 96 -8.57 -2.52 18.13
N VAL A 97 -7.36 -2.74 17.64
CA VAL A 97 -6.88 -4.00 17.08
C VAL A 97 -5.96 -4.66 18.10
N ARG A 98 -6.20 -5.93 18.40
CA ARG A 98 -5.29 -6.76 19.20
C ARG A 98 -4.69 -7.82 18.30
N TYR A 99 -3.39 -8.07 18.43
CA TYR A 99 -2.67 -9.03 17.63
C TYR A 99 -1.53 -9.65 18.43
N SER A 100 -1.06 -10.81 18.02
CA SER A 100 0.09 -11.46 18.65
C SER A 100 1.36 -11.12 17.93
N ASP A 101 2.43 -10.86 18.70
CA ASP A 101 3.78 -10.76 18.16
C ASP A 101 4.42 -12.14 17.94
N ARG A 102 5.68 -12.15 17.53
CA ARG A 102 6.47 -13.38 17.29
C ARG A 102 6.63 -14.24 18.56
N ASP A 103 6.66 -13.62 19.73
CA ASP A 103 6.82 -14.28 21.01
C ASP A 103 5.48 -14.68 21.66
N GLY A 104 4.38 -14.48 20.94
CA GLY A 104 3.02 -14.77 21.41
C GLY A 104 2.47 -13.74 22.40
N GLN A 105 3.13 -12.56 22.55
CA GLN A 105 2.60 -11.49 23.37
C GLN A 105 1.47 -10.78 22.64
N VAL A 106 0.40 -10.45 23.37
CA VAL A 106 -0.74 -9.72 22.81
C VAL A 106 -0.45 -8.23 22.86
N LEU A 107 -0.32 -7.63 21.70
CA LEU A 107 -0.19 -6.19 21.51
C LEU A 107 -1.54 -5.58 21.13
N SER A 108 -1.69 -4.28 21.35
CA SER A 108 -2.89 -3.55 20.96
C SER A 108 -2.54 -2.21 20.33
N GLU A 109 -3.29 -1.87 19.29
CA GLU A 109 -3.12 -0.62 18.56
C GLU A 109 -4.47 -0.05 18.10
N THR A 110 -4.51 1.20 17.66
CA THR A 110 -5.74 1.76 17.10
C THR A 110 -6.04 1.15 15.73
N THR A 111 -7.33 0.95 15.43
CA THR A 111 -7.76 0.45 14.12
C THR A 111 -7.27 1.34 12.98
N ASP A 112 -7.23 2.67 13.20
CA ASP A 112 -6.79 3.62 12.18
C ASP A 112 -5.29 3.47 11.86
N LYS A 113 -4.44 3.29 12.89
CA LYS A 113 -3.01 3.07 12.68
C LYS A 113 -2.76 1.72 12.02
N MET A 114 -3.36 0.64 12.51
CA MET A 114 -3.24 -0.68 11.91
C MET A 114 -3.69 -0.67 10.43
N ALA A 115 -4.78 0.03 10.13
CA ALA A 115 -5.27 0.16 8.75
C ALA A 115 -4.28 0.90 7.85
N ALA A 116 -3.65 1.96 8.35
CA ALA A 116 -2.61 2.68 7.62
C ALA A 116 -1.40 1.78 7.35
N ASP A 117 -0.85 1.14 8.39
CA ASP A 117 0.33 0.27 8.27
C ASP A 117 0.08 -0.89 7.27
N MET A 118 -1.09 -1.54 7.34
CA MET A 118 -1.46 -2.61 6.41
C MET A 118 -1.68 -2.11 4.97
N CYS A 119 -2.27 -0.93 4.81
CA CYS A 119 -2.46 -0.32 3.49
C CYS A 119 -1.15 0.16 2.87
N ASP A 120 -0.17 0.59 3.68
CA ASP A 120 1.17 0.93 3.19
C ASP A 120 1.87 -0.32 2.60
N ILE A 121 1.82 -1.46 3.28
CA ILE A 121 2.34 -2.74 2.76
C ILE A 121 1.64 -3.11 1.44
N MET A 122 0.32 -2.99 1.39
CA MET A 122 -0.45 -3.26 0.18
C MET A 122 -0.09 -2.30 -0.96
N TYR A 123 0.07 -1.02 -0.65
CA TYR A 123 0.46 0.01 -1.61
C TYR A 123 1.82 -0.30 -2.22
N ASP A 124 2.82 -0.61 -1.40
CA ASP A 124 4.16 -0.97 -1.86
C ASP A 124 4.13 -2.15 -2.82
N ARG A 125 3.35 -3.19 -2.48
CA ARG A 125 3.20 -4.36 -3.33
C ARG A 125 2.52 -4.06 -4.67
N CYS A 126 1.50 -3.21 -4.69
CA CYS A 126 0.73 -2.86 -5.88
C CYS A 126 1.43 -1.82 -6.75
N SER A 127 2.10 -0.83 -6.15
CA SER A 127 2.73 0.29 -6.86
C SER A 127 3.83 -0.17 -7.81
N GLY A 128 4.62 -1.16 -7.41
CA GLY A 128 5.66 -1.75 -8.25
C GLY A 128 5.13 -2.31 -9.57
N LEU A 129 3.96 -2.97 -9.56
CA LEU A 129 3.32 -3.44 -10.78
C LEU A 129 2.80 -2.28 -11.64
N VAL A 130 2.08 -1.32 -11.02
CA VAL A 130 1.54 -0.16 -11.73
C VAL A 130 2.66 0.63 -12.41
N GLN A 131 3.79 0.79 -11.75
CA GLN A 131 4.96 1.46 -12.32
C GLN A 131 5.55 0.69 -13.52
N ARG A 132 5.67 -0.65 -13.44
CA ARG A 132 6.13 -1.47 -14.58
C ARG A 132 5.17 -1.34 -15.78
N LEU A 133 3.87 -1.37 -15.54
CA LEU A 133 2.86 -1.19 -16.58
C LEU A 133 2.93 0.20 -17.21
N ASN A 134 3.08 1.25 -16.41
CA ASN A 134 3.26 2.62 -16.90
C ASN A 134 4.49 2.76 -17.79
N ASN A 135 5.62 2.19 -17.37
CA ASN A 135 6.86 2.22 -18.14
C ASN A 135 6.72 1.47 -19.47
N ALA A 136 6.06 0.31 -19.47
CA ALA A 136 5.78 -0.45 -20.69
C ALA A 136 4.88 0.34 -21.65
N PHE A 137 3.92 1.10 -21.12
CA PHE A 137 3.02 1.97 -21.89
C PHE A 137 3.74 3.15 -22.55
N ALA A 138 4.61 3.82 -21.79
CA ALA A 138 5.38 4.96 -22.27
C ALA A 138 6.27 4.61 -23.49
N LEU A 139 6.61 3.33 -23.66
CA LEU A 139 7.40 2.81 -24.78
C LEU A 139 6.54 2.42 -26.01
N GLN A 140 5.22 2.35 -25.88
CA GLN A 140 4.32 2.01 -26.99
C GLN A 140 3.79 3.28 -27.65
N ILE A 141 4.34 3.64 -28.80
CA ILE A 141 3.98 4.85 -29.59
C ILE A 141 2.52 4.81 -30.11
N ASN A 142 1.87 3.63 -30.14
CA ASN A 142 0.50 3.42 -30.57
C ASN A 142 -0.29 2.60 -29.53
N GLY A 143 -0.28 3.05 -28.28
CA GLY A 143 -0.97 2.34 -27.20
C GLY A 143 -2.47 2.15 -27.47
N ASP A 144 -2.97 0.95 -27.20
CA ASP A 144 -4.39 0.64 -27.23
C ASP A 144 -5.12 1.57 -26.23
N SER A 145 -6.14 2.29 -26.72
CA SER A 145 -6.93 3.22 -25.89
C SER A 145 -7.61 2.53 -24.70
N MET A 146 -7.93 1.25 -24.85
CA MET A 146 -8.52 0.43 -23.77
C MET A 146 -7.54 0.19 -22.63
N GLU A 147 -6.30 -0.15 -22.92
CA GLU A 147 -5.27 -0.39 -21.90
C GLU A 147 -4.87 0.93 -21.21
N TYR A 148 -4.85 2.04 -21.91
CA TYR A 148 -4.67 3.36 -21.30
C TYR A 148 -5.75 3.65 -20.24
N SER A 149 -7.01 3.36 -20.56
CA SER A 149 -8.13 3.53 -19.64
C SER A 149 -8.03 2.59 -18.43
N LEU A 150 -7.61 1.33 -18.63
CA LEU A 150 -7.38 0.38 -17.55
C LEU A 150 -6.25 0.82 -16.63
N ASN A 151 -5.19 1.36 -17.20
CA ASN A 151 -4.05 1.83 -16.42
C ASN A 151 -4.40 3.06 -15.57
N ALA A 152 -5.14 4.02 -16.12
CA ALA A 152 -5.68 5.15 -15.36
C ALA A 152 -6.54 4.65 -14.19
N LYS A 153 -7.43 3.68 -14.42
CA LYS A 153 -8.26 3.07 -13.37
C LYS A 153 -7.43 2.37 -12.28
N ARG A 154 -6.34 1.68 -12.65
CA ARG A 154 -5.42 1.06 -11.69
C ARG A 154 -4.76 2.10 -10.79
N ILE A 155 -4.34 3.23 -11.35
CA ILE A 155 -3.75 4.35 -10.60
C ILE A 155 -4.78 4.96 -9.66
N ASP A 156 -6.00 5.21 -10.13
CA ASP A 156 -7.07 5.78 -9.31
C ASP A 156 -7.39 4.86 -8.12
N ASN A 157 -7.56 3.55 -8.36
CA ASN A 157 -7.82 2.59 -7.31
C ASN A 157 -6.64 2.46 -6.31
N LEU A 158 -5.40 2.51 -6.80
CA LEU A 158 -4.23 2.52 -5.92
C LEU A 158 -4.22 3.76 -5.01
N SER A 159 -4.62 4.93 -5.55
CA SER A 159 -4.67 6.17 -4.77
C SER A 159 -5.68 6.14 -3.62
N LEU A 160 -6.71 5.27 -3.71
CA LEU A 160 -7.68 5.09 -2.61
C LEU A 160 -7.01 4.60 -1.33
N LEU A 161 -5.87 3.88 -1.42
CA LEU A 161 -5.12 3.41 -0.26
C LEU A 161 -4.50 4.54 0.57
N CYS A 162 -4.41 5.74 0.01
CA CYS A 162 -3.95 6.92 0.75
C CYS A 162 -5.08 7.60 1.56
N ASN A 163 -6.35 7.14 1.43
CA ASN A 163 -7.49 7.73 2.13
C ASN A 163 -7.77 6.98 3.45
N PRO A 164 -7.65 7.63 4.64
CA PRO A 164 -7.82 6.97 5.93
C PRO A 164 -9.19 6.28 6.10
N GLY A 165 -10.27 6.88 5.56
CA GLY A 165 -11.61 6.27 5.62
C GLY A 165 -11.72 4.99 4.79
N ILE A 166 -11.03 4.93 3.66
CA ILE A 166 -10.95 3.74 2.81
C ILE A 166 -10.06 2.68 3.46
N GLN A 167 -8.91 3.07 4.01
CA GLN A 167 -7.99 2.18 4.72
C GLN A 167 -8.72 1.40 5.82
N LYS A 168 -9.40 2.10 6.70
CA LYS A 168 -10.19 1.50 7.79
C LYS A 168 -11.28 0.58 7.27
N LYS A 169 -12.01 1.00 6.22
CA LYS A 169 -13.06 0.20 5.59
C LYS A 169 -12.51 -1.09 4.99
N VAL A 170 -11.37 -1.02 4.30
CA VAL A 170 -10.73 -2.18 3.66
C VAL A 170 -10.29 -3.18 4.73
N LEU A 171 -9.56 -2.74 5.76
CA LEU A 171 -9.12 -3.59 6.86
C LEU A 171 -10.31 -4.27 7.57
N THR A 172 -11.30 -3.48 7.99
CA THR A 172 -12.44 -3.99 8.76
C THR A 172 -13.27 -5.00 7.96
N ARG A 173 -13.48 -4.75 6.65
CA ARG A 173 -14.22 -5.67 5.80
C ARG A 173 -13.46 -6.97 5.53
N ALA A 174 -12.16 -6.88 5.24
CA ALA A 174 -11.32 -8.06 5.05
C ALA A 174 -11.34 -8.95 6.31
N PHE A 175 -11.11 -8.36 7.48
CA PHE A 175 -11.18 -9.07 8.75
C PHE A 175 -12.54 -9.77 8.99
N ASN A 176 -13.64 -9.05 8.74
CA ASN A 176 -14.99 -9.62 8.90
C ASN A 176 -15.25 -10.80 7.94
N THR A 177 -14.69 -10.76 6.72
CA THR A 177 -14.81 -11.86 5.77
C THR A 177 -14.05 -13.08 6.26
N ILE A 178 -12.81 -12.91 6.71
CA ILE A 178 -11.98 -14.01 7.26
C ILE A 178 -12.69 -14.64 8.47
N ARG A 179 -13.16 -13.82 9.42
CA ARG A 179 -13.89 -14.30 10.61
C ARG A 179 -15.14 -15.08 10.26
N LYS A 180 -15.91 -14.66 9.25
CA LYS A 180 -17.08 -15.38 8.77
C LYS A 180 -16.73 -16.74 8.17
N ASN A 181 -15.60 -16.83 7.48
CA ASN A 181 -15.13 -18.07 6.88
C ASN A 181 -14.60 -19.05 7.94
N ALA A 182 -13.90 -18.56 8.96
CA ALA A 182 -13.46 -19.38 10.09
C ALA A 182 -14.61 -20.01 10.89
N ASN A 183 -15.74 -19.31 11.00
CA ASN A 183 -16.93 -19.81 11.74
C ASN A 183 -17.83 -20.77 10.93
N LYS A 184 -17.48 -21.08 9.67
CA LYS A 184 -18.26 -22.01 8.82
C LYS A 184 -17.72 -23.43 8.79
N VAL A 185 -16.63 -23.69 9.52
CA VAL A 185 -16.00 -24.99 9.70
C VAL A 185 -16.36 -25.57 11.06
#